data_f1b61cf748e876d3e88ff8ceae823e5e
#
_entry.id   f1b61cf748e876d3e88ff8ceae823e5e
#
_cell.length_a   1.000
_cell.length_b   1.000
_cell.length_c   1.000
_cell.angle_alpha   90.00
_cell.angle_beta   90.00
_cell.angle_gamma   90.00
#
_symmetry.space_group_name_H-M   'P 1'
#
loop_
_entity.id
_entity.type
_entity.pdbx_description
1 polymer ?
#
loop_
_entity_poly.entity_id
_entity_poly.type
_entity_poly.pdbx_seq_one_letter_code
_entity_poly.pdbx_strand_id
1 'polypeptide(L)'
;MKKYLYFTITMTLFLLTNLKAQNKMHITEQLLNGTIRIESANSSQSSTGTGFFFNFKMDNKSTIPVIITNKHVVNGFSTIKLYFKKEKNGKPDYGPAYIVKIPDNADTVIQHPNKDVDLVAIPIAQILNELDKNKVGVYYKAMDEDRIPDDVTQEKELKSIENVWMIGYPNGLWDMKNNLPIVREGITATTPYLDYNGKREFLVDIAAFGGSSGSPVFFYRDLYTDKETYQGKIGTKLYLLGILYAGPLYTVEGKVIKSNPSDPISNVQTNIPMNLGFVIKASEILEFKKLFK
;
A
#
# COMPACT_ATOMS: atom_id res chain seq x y z
N MET A 1 -55.64 0.89 -19.68
CA MET A 1 -54.93 1.92 -18.90
C MET A 1 -54.16 1.37 -17.66
N LYS A 2 -54.74 0.52 -16.81
CA LYS A 2 -54.04 0.00 -15.61
C LYS A 2 -52.74 -0.81 -15.89
N LYS A 3 -52.66 -1.61 -16.97
CA LYS A 3 -51.49 -2.41 -17.32
C LYS A 3 -50.28 -1.57 -17.71
N TYR A 4 -50.47 -0.45 -18.38
CA TYR A 4 -49.37 0.48 -18.77
C TYR A 4 -48.81 1.27 -17.58
N LEU A 5 -49.69 1.53 -16.58
CA LEU A 5 -49.24 2.25 -15.36
C LEU A 5 -48.30 1.38 -14.52
N TYR A 6 -48.56 0.06 -14.40
CA TYR A 6 -47.66 -0.85 -13.67
C TYR A 6 -46.30 -1.03 -14.37
N PHE A 7 -46.31 -1.07 -15.72
CA PHE A 7 -45.09 -1.20 -16.49
C PHE A 7 -44.19 0.04 -16.37
N THR A 8 -44.77 1.24 -16.40
CA THR A 8 -44.03 2.50 -16.20
C THR A 8 -43.49 2.64 -14.78
N ILE A 9 -44.23 2.26 -13.74
CA ILE A 9 -43.79 2.34 -12.36
C ILE A 9 -42.63 1.35 -12.10
N THR A 10 -42.73 0.11 -12.60
CA THR A 10 -41.64 -0.89 -12.47
C THR A 10 -40.38 -0.49 -13.23
N MET A 11 -40.54 0.09 -14.42
CA MET A 11 -39.37 0.56 -15.19
C MET A 11 -38.71 1.78 -14.54
N THR A 12 -39.46 2.70 -13.96
CA THR A 12 -38.93 3.86 -13.23
C THR A 12 -38.26 3.43 -11.93
N LEU A 13 -38.79 2.45 -11.21
CA LEU A 13 -38.18 1.88 -10.00
C LEU A 13 -36.86 1.14 -10.32
N PHE A 14 -36.81 0.41 -11.45
CA PHE A 14 -35.59 -0.26 -11.92
C PHE A 14 -34.51 0.73 -12.34
N LEU A 15 -34.88 1.85 -12.97
CA LEU A 15 -33.95 2.95 -13.30
C LEU A 15 -33.45 3.66 -12.05
N LEU A 16 -34.27 3.89 -11.04
CA LEU A 16 -33.87 4.52 -9.78
C LEU A 16 -32.95 3.63 -8.93
N THR A 17 -33.12 2.31 -8.97
CA THR A 17 -32.22 1.38 -8.28
C THR A 17 -30.87 1.30 -8.97
N ASN A 18 -30.80 1.36 -10.31
CA ASN A 18 -29.54 1.43 -11.04
C ASN A 18 -28.80 2.75 -10.85
N LEU A 19 -29.50 3.88 -10.69
CA LEU A 19 -28.89 5.18 -10.38
C LEU A 19 -28.23 5.21 -8.98
N LYS A 20 -28.75 4.48 -8.00
CA LYS A 20 -28.11 4.37 -6.67
C LYS A 20 -26.89 3.44 -6.66
N ALA A 21 -26.81 2.48 -7.59
CA ALA A 21 -25.65 1.60 -7.72
C ALA A 21 -24.42 2.28 -8.37
N GLN A 22 -24.63 3.38 -9.10
CA GLN A 22 -23.58 4.06 -9.88
C GLN A 22 -22.63 4.96 -9.08
N ASN A 23 -22.78 5.08 -7.75
CA ASN A 23 -21.96 6.00 -6.94
C ASN A 23 -20.90 5.34 -6.06
N LYS A 24 -20.68 4.03 -6.20
CA LYS A 24 -19.62 3.37 -5.43
C LYS A 24 -18.32 3.44 -6.23
N MET A 25 -17.32 4.14 -5.68
CA MET A 25 -15.98 4.20 -6.27
C MET A 25 -15.46 2.79 -6.55
N HIS A 26 -14.94 2.55 -7.77
CA HIS A 26 -14.37 1.26 -8.13
C HIS A 26 -13.22 0.88 -7.19
N ILE A 27 -13.03 -0.42 -6.96
CA ILE A 27 -12.03 -0.90 -6.00
C ILE A 27 -10.61 -0.43 -6.36
N THR A 28 -10.26 -0.38 -7.63
CA THR A 28 -8.96 0.10 -8.10
C THR A 28 -8.71 1.56 -7.75
N GLU A 29 -9.73 2.41 -7.85
CA GLU A 29 -9.64 3.81 -7.41
C GLU A 29 -9.52 3.92 -5.88
N GLN A 30 -10.17 3.00 -5.13
CA GLN A 30 -10.01 2.93 -3.68
C GLN A 30 -8.58 2.60 -3.31
N LEU A 31 -7.93 1.65 -4.02
CA LEU A 31 -6.53 1.29 -3.80
C LEU A 31 -5.58 2.46 -4.04
N LEU A 32 -5.78 3.24 -5.12
CA LEU A 32 -5.00 4.44 -5.40
C LEU A 32 -5.13 5.51 -4.30
N ASN A 33 -6.32 5.64 -3.72
CA ASN A 33 -6.58 6.56 -2.60
C ASN A 33 -6.30 5.92 -1.23
N GLY A 34 -5.83 4.68 -1.21
CA GLY A 34 -5.43 3.93 -0.02
C GLY A 34 -3.98 4.12 0.37
N THR A 35 -3.14 4.71 -0.51
CA THR A 35 -1.71 4.92 -0.26
C THR A 35 -1.37 6.38 -0.05
N ILE A 36 -0.27 6.64 0.64
CA ILE A 36 0.22 7.97 0.94
C ILE A 36 1.74 8.03 0.75
N ARG A 37 2.22 9.13 0.19
CA ARG A 37 3.65 9.42 0.08
C ARG A 37 4.18 9.90 1.42
N ILE A 38 5.36 9.38 1.80
CA ILE A 38 6.08 9.75 3.02
C ILE A 38 7.45 10.31 2.62
N GLU A 39 7.81 11.43 3.19
CA GLU A 39 9.17 11.95 3.18
C GLU A 39 9.65 12.13 4.62
N SER A 40 10.83 11.66 4.91
CA SER A 40 11.46 11.82 6.22
C SER A 40 12.80 12.54 6.05
N ALA A 41 13.12 13.46 6.94
CA ALA A 41 14.35 14.22 6.87
C ALA A 41 14.88 14.62 8.25
N ASN A 42 16.18 14.74 8.33
CA ASN A 42 16.92 15.45 9.38
C ASN A 42 17.89 16.45 8.73
N SER A 43 18.83 17.00 9.49
CA SER A 43 19.79 18.01 8.98
C SER A 43 20.76 17.46 7.92
N SER A 44 20.98 16.13 7.83
CA SER A 44 22.02 15.52 7.00
C SER A 44 21.50 14.51 5.98
N GLN A 45 20.28 13.98 6.19
CA GLN A 45 19.76 12.89 5.39
C GLN A 45 18.27 13.09 5.09
N SER A 46 17.82 12.49 4.00
CA SER A 46 16.40 12.40 3.64
C SER A 46 16.07 11.01 3.11
N SER A 47 14.85 10.58 3.34
CA SER A 47 14.28 9.33 2.85
C SER A 47 12.93 9.61 2.20
N THR A 48 12.57 8.81 1.21
CA THR A 48 11.22 8.78 0.64
C THR A 48 10.69 7.35 0.70
N GLY A 49 9.42 7.22 0.97
CA GLY A 49 8.76 5.92 1.04
C GLY A 49 7.27 6.01 0.79
N THR A 50 6.65 4.88 0.91
CA THR A 50 5.21 4.68 0.78
C THR A 50 4.64 4.31 2.13
N GLY A 51 3.44 4.78 2.43
CA GLY A 51 2.57 4.25 3.46
C GLY A 51 1.21 3.94 2.90
N PHE A 52 0.39 3.26 3.65
CA PHE A 52 -1.01 3.06 3.30
C PHE A 52 -1.90 3.14 4.54
N PHE A 53 -3.15 3.54 4.31
CA PHE A 53 -4.13 3.71 5.37
C PHE A 53 -4.72 2.36 5.77
N PHE A 54 -4.74 2.12 7.08
CA PHE A 54 -5.28 0.89 7.67
C PHE A 54 -6.12 1.21 8.91
N ASN A 55 -7.21 0.47 9.11
CA ASN A 55 -8.09 0.61 10.27
C ASN A 55 -8.06 -0.67 11.10
N PHE A 56 -7.65 -0.57 12.36
CA PHE A 56 -7.85 -1.64 13.33
C PHE A 56 -9.27 -1.57 13.89
N LYS A 57 -9.99 -2.68 13.82
CA LYS A 57 -11.33 -2.83 14.42
C LYS A 57 -11.21 -3.18 15.89
N MET A 58 -11.80 -2.39 16.76
CA MET A 58 -11.80 -2.62 18.21
C MET A 58 -13.12 -3.23 18.66
N ASP A 59 -13.11 -3.90 19.83
CA ASP A 59 -14.25 -4.67 20.35
C ASP A 59 -15.53 -3.83 20.58
N ASN A 60 -15.38 -2.53 20.82
CA ASN A 60 -16.47 -1.57 21.01
C ASN A 60 -17.03 -0.98 19.71
N LYS A 61 -16.75 -1.59 18.56
CA LYS A 61 -17.09 -1.11 17.22
C LYS A 61 -16.39 0.19 16.81
N SER A 62 -15.44 0.68 17.59
CA SER A 62 -14.57 1.78 17.17
C SER A 62 -13.48 1.29 16.22
N THR A 63 -12.83 2.22 15.54
CA THR A 63 -11.67 1.93 14.69
C THR A 63 -10.52 2.85 15.04
N ILE A 64 -9.31 2.33 14.94
CA ILE A 64 -8.09 3.12 15.08
C ILE A 64 -7.48 3.28 13.70
N PRO A 65 -7.57 4.47 13.10
CA PRO A 65 -6.96 4.74 11.81
C PRO A 65 -5.46 4.96 11.96
N VAL A 66 -4.69 4.25 11.13
CA VAL A 66 -3.23 4.34 11.11
C VAL A 66 -2.71 4.43 9.67
N ILE A 67 -1.47 4.87 9.52
CA ILE A 67 -0.66 4.65 8.33
C ILE A 67 0.36 3.56 8.67
N ILE A 68 0.43 2.50 7.85
CA ILE A 68 1.44 1.45 7.94
C ILE A 68 2.56 1.77 6.95
N THR A 69 3.80 1.65 7.38
CA THR A 69 5.00 1.80 6.54
C THR A 69 6.17 1.01 7.14
N ASN A 70 7.34 1.05 6.49
CA ASN A 70 8.56 0.43 7.04
C ASN A 70 9.26 1.34 8.08
N LYS A 71 9.94 0.71 9.03
CA LYS A 71 10.77 1.40 10.03
C LYS A 71 11.81 2.30 9.37
N HIS A 72 12.56 1.73 8.40
CA HIS A 72 13.67 2.46 7.76
C HIS A 72 13.21 3.68 6.92
N VAL A 73 11.90 3.80 6.62
CA VAL A 73 11.35 4.99 5.95
C VAL A 73 11.27 6.18 6.88
N VAL A 74 11.03 5.96 8.18
CA VAL A 74 10.72 7.01 9.15
C VAL A 74 11.70 7.10 10.32
N ASN A 75 12.29 5.99 10.75
CA ASN A 75 13.15 5.98 11.94
C ASN A 75 14.47 6.72 11.72
N GLY A 76 14.89 7.47 12.73
CA GLY A 76 16.15 8.23 12.73
C GLY A 76 16.06 9.59 12.03
N PHE A 77 14.87 10.03 11.67
CA PHE A 77 14.62 11.34 11.09
C PHE A 77 13.89 12.25 12.09
N SER A 78 14.22 13.53 12.09
CA SER A 78 13.59 14.49 13.02
C SER A 78 12.20 14.93 12.58
N THR A 79 11.88 14.78 11.30
CA THR A 79 10.62 15.23 10.71
C THR A 79 10.12 14.22 9.67
N ILE A 80 8.86 13.84 9.78
CA ILE A 80 8.15 13.01 8.82
C ILE A 80 7.06 13.87 8.17
N LYS A 81 7.02 13.93 6.84
CA LYS A 81 5.99 14.61 6.05
C LYS A 81 5.05 13.57 5.44
N LEU A 82 3.77 13.74 5.69
CA LEU A 82 2.68 12.93 5.17
C LEU A 82 1.90 13.73 4.13
N TYR A 83 1.78 13.21 2.92
CA TYR A 83 1.20 13.90 1.75
C TYR A 83 -0.26 13.48 1.56
N PHE A 84 -1.18 14.08 2.30
CA PHE A 84 -2.62 13.78 2.22
C PHE A 84 -3.24 14.28 0.92
N LYS A 85 -4.16 13.50 0.35
CA LYS A 85 -5.06 13.97 -0.69
C LYS A 85 -6.14 14.85 -0.06
N LYS A 86 -6.43 15.97 -0.68
CA LYS A 86 -7.54 16.83 -0.25
C LYS A 86 -8.89 16.21 -0.61
N GLU A 87 -9.92 16.61 0.14
CA GLU A 87 -11.30 16.27 -0.14
C GLU A 87 -12.05 17.51 -0.64
N LYS A 88 -12.93 17.30 -1.60
CA LYS A 88 -13.91 18.30 -2.06
C LYS A 88 -15.26 17.63 -2.29
N ASN A 89 -16.28 18.03 -1.51
CA ASN A 89 -17.65 17.51 -1.61
C ASN A 89 -17.73 15.97 -1.48
N GLY A 90 -17.01 15.39 -0.53
CA GLY A 90 -17.00 13.93 -0.28
C GLY A 90 -16.22 13.11 -1.32
N LYS A 91 -15.47 13.77 -2.21
CA LYS A 91 -14.69 13.12 -3.29
C LYS A 91 -13.21 13.53 -3.21
N PRO A 92 -12.30 12.72 -3.79
CA PRO A 92 -10.90 13.10 -3.88
C PRO A 92 -10.77 14.37 -4.73
N ASP A 93 -10.07 15.37 -4.21
CA ASP A 93 -9.65 16.54 -4.97
C ASP A 93 -8.31 16.22 -5.65
N TYR A 94 -8.32 16.12 -6.96
CA TYR A 94 -7.14 15.87 -7.77
C TYR A 94 -6.35 17.17 -7.95
N GLY A 95 -5.49 17.44 -6.97
CA GLY A 95 -4.67 18.63 -6.90
C GLY A 95 -3.47 18.43 -5.96
N PRO A 96 -2.71 19.50 -5.65
CA PRO A 96 -1.57 19.40 -4.76
C PRO A 96 -1.93 18.83 -3.38
N ALA A 97 -1.06 17.97 -2.84
CA ALA A 97 -1.24 17.37 -1.54
C ALA A 97 -1.35 18.42 -0.42
N TYR A 98 -2.08 18.09 0.64
CA TYR A 98 -1.95 18.76 1.93
C TYR A 98 -0.86 18.06 2.75
N ILE A 99 0.18 18.79 3.15
CA ILE A 99 1.36 18.23 3.82
C ILE A 99 1.22 18.42 5.32
N VAL A 100 1.19 17.31 6.05
CA VAL A 100 1.27 17.29 7.51
C VAL A 100 2.69 16.91 7.91
N LYS A 101 3.27 17.63 8.87
CA LYS A 101 4.58 17.33 9.46
C LYS A 101 4.40 16.80 10.88
N ILE A 102 5.02 15.66 11.17
CA ILE A 102 5.03 15.06 12.50
C ILE A 102 6.49 14.75 12.91
N PRO A 103 6.82 14.73 14.22
CA PRO A 103 8.12 14.25 14.69
C PRO A 103 8.21 12.73 14.65
N ASP A 104 9.41 12.17 14.60
CA ASP A 104 9.67 10.76 14.87
C ASP A 104 9.90 10.57 16.37
N ASN A 105 8.87 10.12 17.08
CA ASN A 105 8.94 9.78 18.49
C ASN A 105 7.92 8.67 18.84
N ALA A 106 8.01 8.11 20.04
CA ALA A 106 7.17 6.98 20.49
C ALA A 106 5.66 7.29 20.53
N ASP A 107 5.25 8.55 20.61
CA ASP A 107 3.84 8.95 20.62
C ASP A 107 3.26 9.01 19.21
N THR A 108 4.10 9.25 18.19
CA THR A 108 3.69 9.41 16.80
C THR A 108 4.00 8.20 15.93
N VAL A 109 5.03 7.39 16.27
CA VAL A 109 5.47 6.23 15.49
C VAL A 109 5.56 4.99 16.38
N ILE A 110 4.58 4.12 16.26
CA ILE A 110 4.51 2.87 17.04
C ILE A 110 5.31 1.79 16.30
N GLN A 111 6.35 1.28 16.99
CA GLN A 111 7.21 0.24 16.46
C GLN A 111 6.53 -1.12 16.51
N HIS A 112 6.78 -1.99 15.51
CA HIS A 112 6.33 -3.38 15.55
C HIS A 112 6.89 -4.09 16.81
N PRO A 113 6.07 -4.92 17.53
CA PRO A 113 6.51 -5.58 18.77
C PRO A 113 7.71 -6.51 18.56
N ASN A 114 7.81 -7.18 17.41
CA ASN A 114 9.02 -7.88 17.01
C ASN A 114 10.00 -6.88 16.35
N LYS A 115 11.20 -6.75 16.94
CA LYS A 115 12.23 -5.81 16.46
C LYS A 115 12.77 -6.16 15.07
N ASP A 116 12.73 -7.43 14.69
CA ASP A 116 13.24 -7.91 13.40
C ASP A 116 12.28 -7.65 12.23
N VAL A 117 11.03 -7.32 12.53
CA VAL A 117 10.02 -6.95 11.52
C VAL A 117 10.12 -5.46 11.23
N ASP A 118 10.42 -5.10 9.99
CA ASP A 118 10.64 -3.71 9.53
C ASP A 118 9.30 -3.00 9.25
N LEU A 119 8.43 -2.91 10.27
CA LEU A 119 7.13 -2.23 10.18
C LEU A 119 6.92 -1.25 11.33
N VAL A 120 6.19 -0.16 11.04
CA VAL A 120 5.66 0.79 12.00
C VAL A 120 4.22 1.14 11.68
N ALA A 121 3.47 1.54 12.70
CA ALA A 121 2.14 2.13 12.58
C ALA A 121 2.19 3.59 13.06
N ILE A 122 1.64 4.51 12.28
CA ILE A 122 1.50 5.93 12.59
C ILE A 122 0.03 6.20 12.87
N PRO A 123 -0.41 6.36 14.14
CA PRO A 123 -1.80 6.70 14.47
C PRO A 123 -2.15 8.08 13.92
N ILE A 124 -3.27 8.18 13.19
CA ILE A 124 -3.64 9.44 12.54
C ILE A 124 -4.93 10.07 13.10
N ALA A 125 -5.56 9.49 14.13
CA ALA A 125 -6.80 10.03 14.67
C ALA A 125 -6.68 11.48 15.15
N GLN A 126 -5.60 11.82 15.84
CA GLN A 126 -5.34 13.20 16.30
C GLN A 126 -5.10 14.13 15.11
N ILE A 127 -4.32 13.69 14.11
CA ILE A 127 -4.09 14.46 12.88
C ILE A 127 -5.41 14.76 12.18
N LEU A 128 -6.28 13.76 12.02
CA LEU A 128 -7.60 13.94 11.39
C LEU A 128 -8.48 14.92 12.16
N ASN A 129 -8.49 14.85 13.49
CA ASN A 129 -9.22 15.78 14.35
C ASN A 129 -8.70 17.22 14.23
N GLU A 130 -7.39 17.42 14.13
CA GLU A 130 -6.79 18.76 13.91
C GLU A 130 -7.11 19.31 12.53
N LEU A 131 -7.06 18.47 11.49
CA LEU A 131 -7.45 18.86 10.15
C LEU A 131 -8.91 19.28 10.08
N ASP A 132 -9.81 18.53 10.72
CA ASP A 132 -11.24 18.84 10.78
C ASP A 132 -11.49 20.18 11.51
N LYS A 133 -10.86 20.41 12.67
CA LYS A 133 -10.93 21.70 13.40
C LYS A 133 -10.47 22.87 12.51
N ASN A 134 -9.49 22.67 11.65
CA ASN A 134 -8.98 23.67 10.72
C ASN A 134 -9.77 23.72 9.40
N LYS A 135 -10.89 22.99 9.28
CA LYS A 135 -11.73 22.88 8.08
C LYS A 135 -10.97 22.40 6.84
N VAL A 136 -9.98 21.54 7.04
CA VAL A 136 -9.22 20.90 5.97
C VAL A 136 -9.74 19.49 5.79
N GLY A 137 -10.55 19.26 4.76
CA GLY A 137 -10.98 17.92 4.37
C GLY A 137 -9.85 17.14 3.70
N VAL A 138 -9.66 15.89 4.13
CA VAL A 138 -8.72 14.95 3.52
C VAL A 138 -9.44 13.68 3.08
N TYR A 139 -9.09 13.19 1.90
CA TYR A 139 -9.68 12.00 1.31
C TYR A 139 -8.70 10.82 1.34
N TYR A 140 -9.13 9.71 1.90
CA TYR A 140 -8.39 8.45 1.88
C TYR A 140 -9.33 7.25 1.95
N LYS A 141 -8.83 6.07 1.57
CA LYS A 141 -9.50 4.78 1.70
C LYS A 141 -8.62 3.84 2.51
N ALA A 142 -9.04 3.56 3.74
CA ALA A 142 -8.30 2.61 4.57
C ALA A 142 -8.66 1.16 4.21
N MET A 143 -7.66 0.28 4.23
CA MET A 143 -7.85 -1.16 4.35
C MET A 143 -8.24 -1.48 5.79
N ASP A 144 -8.75 -2.69 6.00
CA ASP A 144 -9.03 -3.23 7.32
C ASP A 144 -8.59 -4.70 7.41
N GLU A 145 -8.76 -5.29 8.59
CA GLU A 145 -8.37 -6.66 8.89
C GLU A 145 -9.02 -7.69 7.97
N ASP A 146 -10.24 -7.42 7.44
CA ASP A 146 -10.97 -8.32 6.55
C ASP A 146 -10.27 -8.50 5.20
N ARG A 147 -9.29 -7.65 4.88
CA ARG A 147 -8.48 -7.75 3.67
C ARG A 147 -7.22 -8.57 3.84
N ILE A 148 -6.91 -8.97 5.07
CA ILE A 148 -5.76 -9.83 5.36
C ILE A 148 -6.26 -11.27 5.47
N PRO A 149 -5.98 -12.14 4.49
CA PRO A 149 -6.38 -13.54 4.56
C PRO A 149 -5.55 -14.25 5.64
N ASP A 150 -6.20 -15.07 6.46
CA ASP A 150 -5.48 -15.96 7.37
C ASP A 150 -4.70 -17.05 6.59
N ASP A 151 -3.81 -17.77 7.28
CA ASP A 151 -2.93 -18.74 6.64
C ASP A 151 -3.75 -19.87 5.94
N VAL A 152 -4.89 -20.28 6.52
CA VAL A 152 -5.78 -21.30 5.95
C VAL A 152 -6.43 -20.78 4.65
N THR A 153 -6.94 -19.57 4.67
CA THR A 153 -7.52 -18.91 3.49
C THR A 153 -6.47 -18.74 2.39
N GLN A 154 -5.25 -18.35 2.76
CA GLN A 154 -4.15 -18.20 1.80
C GLN A 154 -3.84 -19.55 1.13
N GLU A 155 -3.63 -20.61 1.89
CA GLU A 155 -3.36 -21.94 1.35
C GLU A 155 -4.50 -22.46 0.46
N LYS A 156 -5.74 -22.20 0.87
CA LYS A 156 -6.94 -22.61 0.12
C LYS A 156 -7.14 -21.82 -1.15
N GLU A 157 -6.93 -20.50 -1.15
CA GLU A 157 -7.37 -19.61 -2.21
C GLU A 157 -6.24 -19.10 -3.12
N LEU A 158 -5.00 -19.02 -2.61
CA LEU A 158 -3.86 -18.58 -3.40
C LEU A 158 -3.12 -19.77 -4.03
N LYS A 159 -2.62 -19.56 -5.23
CA LYS A 159 -1.70 -20.48 -5.90
C LYS A 159 -0.26 -20.14 -5.51
N SER A 160 0.67 -21.03 -5.83
CA SER A 160 2.10 -20.76 -5.63
C SER A 160 2.58 -19.57 -6.48
N ILE A 161 1.97 -19.37 -7.65
CA ILE A 161 2.25 -18.22 -8.54
C ILE A 161 0.96 -17.45 -8.72
N GLU A 162 0.95 -16.20 -8.25
CA GLU A 162 -0.17 -15.27 -8.36
C GLU A 162 0.26 -13.94 -8.95
N ASN A 163 -0.60 -13.33 -9.77
CA ASN A 163 -0.42 -11.94 -10.16
C ASN A 163 -0.66 -11.04 -8.95
N VAL A 164 0.23 -10.07 -8.76
CA VAL A 164 0.16 -9.11 -7.66
C VAL A 164 0.29 -7.68 -8.17
N TRP A 165 -0.38 -6.76 -7.48
CA TRP A 165 -0.23 -5.33 -7.69
C TRP A 165 0.48 -4.69 -6.50
N MET A 166 1.40 -3.79 -6.80
CA MET A 166 2.09 -2.96 -5.82
C MET A 166 1.78 -1.49 -6.12
N ILE A 167 1.43 -0.74 -5.10
CA ILE A 167 1.04 0.66 -5.24
C ILE A 167 1.92 1.51 -4.34
N GLY A 168 2.64 2.50 -4.91
CA GLY A 168 3.54 3.31 -4.11
C GLY A 168 4.22 4.44 -4.88
N TYR A 169 5.34 4.92 -4.34
CA TYR A 169 6.04 6.13 -4.79
C TYR A 169 7.53 5.84 -5.10
N PRO A 170 7.82 4.99 -6.11
CA PRO A 170 9.19 4.58 -6.44
C PRO A 170 10.08 5.77 -6.78
N ASN A 171 11.27 5.84 -6.20
CA ASN A 171 12.22 6.96 -6.36
C ASN A 171 11.57 8.34 -6.15
N GLY A 172 10.52 8.39 -5.29
CA GLY A 172 9.73 9.58 -5.10
C GLY A 172 8.87 9.99 -6.31
N LEU A 173 8.77 9.15 -7.34
CA LEU A 173 7.90 9.40 -8.49
C LEU A 173 6.44 9.24 -8.12
N TRP A 174 5.62 10.21 -8.52
CA TRP A 174 4.17 10.16 -8.44
C TRP A 174 3.59 11.15 -9.46
N ASP A 175 2.29 11.06 -9.69
CA ASP A 175 1.58 12.13 -10.42
C ASP A 175 1.39 13.33 -9.47
N MET A 176 2.32 14.27 -9.55
CA MET A 176 2.35 15.47 -8.69
C MET A 176 1.11 16.34 -8.85
N LYS A 177 0.56 16.40 -10.07
CA LYS A 177 -0.60 17.22 -10.38
C LYS A 177 -1.86 16.67 -9.71
N ASN A 178 -2.04 15.35 -9.74
CA ASN A 178 -3.23 14.68 -9.24
C ASN A 178 -3.01 14.05 -7.85
N ASN A 179 -1.79 14.11 -7.31
CA ASN A 179 -1.38 13.46 -6.07
C ASN A 179 -1.76 11.96 -6.07
N LEU A 180 -1.30 11.23 -7.08
CA LEU A 180 -1.57 9.80 -7.25
C LEU A 180 -0.28 8.98 -7.24
N PRO A 181 -0.32 7.76 -6.65
CA PRO A 181 0.80 6.82 -6.65
C PRO A 181 0.99 6.18 -8.02
N ILE A 182 2.09 5.45 -8.17
CA ILE A 182 2.39 4.58 -9.30
C ILE A 182 1.91 3.16 -8.97
N VAL A 183 1.19 2.54 -9.91
CA VAL A 183 0.80 1.13 -9.85
C VAL A 183 1.79 0.30 -10.64
N ARG A 184 2.16 -0.85 -10.10
CA ARG A 184 2.96 -1.87 -10.76
C ARG A 184 2.31 -3.21 -10.64
N GLU A 185 2.47 -4.03 -11.64
CA GLU A 185 2.03 -5.43 -11.68
C GLU A 185 3.25 -6.34 -11.76
N GLY A 186 3.15 -7.49 -11.12
CA GLY A 186 4.16 -8.54 -11.11
C GLY A 186 3.55 -9.87 -10.67
N ILE A 187 4.39 -10.81 -10.28
CA ILE A 187 3.96 -12.12 -9.78
C ILE A 187 4.63 -12.45 -8.44
N THR A 188 4.05 -13.38 -7.69
CA THR A 188 4.77 -13.99 -6.55
C THR A 188 5.93 -14.82 -7.08
N ALA A 189 7.15 -14.53 -6.63
CA ALA A 189 8.36 -15.28 -7.00
C ALA A 189 8.62 -16.48 -6.07
N THR A 190 7.98 -16.48 -4.90
CA THR A 190 7.90 -17.63 -3.97
C THR A 190 6.46 -17.81 -3.52
N THR A 191 6.13 -18.98 -3.00
CA THR A 191 4.78 -19.31 -2.55
C THR A 191 4.35 -18.40 -1.39
N PRO A 192 3.29 -17.58 -1.54
CA PRO A 192 2.99 -16.50 -0.59
C PRO A 192 2.48 -16.99 0.77
N TYR A 193 1.91 -18.19 0.85
CA TYR A 193 1.44 -18.77 2.12
C TYR A 193 2.51 -19.53 2.89
N LEU A 194 3.72 -19.75 2.32
CA LEU A 194 4.87 -20.30 3.01
C LEU A 194 5.80 -19.19 3.51
N ASP A 195 6.54 -19.47 4.58
CA ASP A 195 7.54 -18.55 5.12
C ASP A 195 8.85 -18.72 4.37
N TYR A 196 9.34 -17.63 3.77
CA TYR A 196 10.59 -17.66 3.01
C TYR A 196 11.79 -17.69 3.95
N ASN A 197 12.60 -18.77 3.86
CA ASN A 197 13.75 -19.01 4.74
C ASN A 197 13.41 -18.91 6.24
N GLY A 198 12.20 -19.34 6.62
CA GLY A 198 11.73 -19.34 8.02
C GLY A 198 11.32 -17.95 8.55
N LYS A 199 11.23 -16.94 7.70
CA LYS A 199 10.73 -15.61 8.05
C LYS A 199 9.34 -15.39 7.50
N ARG A 200 8.52 -14.62 8.22
CA ARG A 200 7.15 -14.25 7.80
C ARG A 200 7.18 -13.28 6.61
N GLU A 201 7.78 -13.72 5.52
CA GLU A 201 7.96 -12.96 4.28
C GLU A 201 7.86 -13.88 3.06
N PHE A 202 7.71 -13.30 1.87
CA PHE A 202 7.77 -13.95 0.57
C PHE A 202 8.40 -13.00 -0.46
N LEU A 203 8.76 -13.51 -1.64
CA LEU A 203 9.31 -12.72 -2.73
C LEU A 203 8.29 -12.50 -3.83
N VAL A 204 8.40 -11.33 -4.45
CA VAL A 204 7.68 -10.99 -5.68
C VAL A 204 8.67 -10.63 -6.79
N ASP A 205 8.36 -11.02 -8.02
CA ASP A 205 9.03 -10.52 -9.23
C ASP A 205 8.25 -9.28 -9.68
N ILE A 206 8.80 -8.13 -9.34
CA ILE A 206 8.20 -6.83 -9.61
C ILE A 206 9.31 -5.77 -9.56
N ALA A 207 9.22 -4.76 -10.41
CA ALA A 207 10.21 -3.68 -10.41
C ALA A 207 10.18 -2.90 -9.07
N ALA A 208 11.03 -3.29 -8.12
CA ALA A 208 11.18 -2.65 -6.81
C ALA A 208 12.38 -1.70 -6.83
N PHE A 209 12.14 -0.42 -6.51
CA PHE A 209 13.19 0.62 -6.43
C PHE A 209 13.09 1.34 -5.09
N GLY A 210 14.12 2.13 -4.73
CA GLY A 210 14.05 3.03 -3.58
C GLY A 210 12.72 3.82 -3.57
N GLY A 211 12.17 4.12 -2.39
CA GLY A 211 10.86 4.76 -2.25
C GLY A 211 9.65 3.82 -2.41
N SER A 212 9.83 2.62 -2.98
CA SER A 212 8.78 1.60 -2.97
C SER A 212 8.60 0.94 -1.60
N SER A 213 9.54 1.11 -0.67
CA SER A 213 9.42 0.62 0.72
C SER A 213 8.15 1.13 1.38
N GLY A 214 7.42 0.23 2.05
CA GLY A 214 6.11 0.50 2.65
C GLY A 214 4.94 0.34 1.68
N SER A 215 5.18 0.03 0.41
CA SER A 215 4.11 -0.22 -0.57
C SER A 215 3.31 -1.47 -0.22
N PRO A 216 1.98 -1.39 -0.17
CA PRO A 216 1.12 -2.56 -0.05
C PRO A 216 1.19 -3.40 -1.33
N VAL A 217 1.21 -4.72 -1.14
CA VAL A 217 1.18 -5.72 -2.20
C VAL A 217 -0.15 -6.45 -2.14
N PHE A 218 -0.91 -6.39 -3.23
CA PHE A 218 -2.26 -6.90 -3.33
C PHE A 218 -2.37 -8.07 -4.30
N PHE A 219 -3.17 -9.06 -3.92
CA PHE A 219 -3.82 -9.96 -4.85
C PHE A 219 -5.16 -9.36 -5.24
N TYR A 220 -5.43 -9.24 -6.54
CA TYR A 220 -6.70 -8.72 -7.06
C TYR A 220 -7.17 -9.50 -8.28
N ARG A 221 -8.44 -9.90 -8.28
CA ARG A 221 -9.09 -10.53 -9.44
C ARG A 221 -10.59 -10.25 -9.45
N ASP A 222 -11.13 -9.96 -10.64
CA ASP A 222 -12.56 -9.84 -10.89
C ASP A 222 -13.17 -11.15 -11.40
N LEU A 223 -12.34 -12.00 -11.99
CA LEU A 223 -12.71 -13.34 -12.44
C LEU A 223 -11.70 -14.34 -11.86
N TYR A 224 -12.18 -15.34 -11.16
CA TYR A 224 -11.32 -16.36 -10.58
C TYR A 224 -11.92 -17.75 -10.74
N THR A 225 -11.04 -18.76 -10.76
CA THR A 225 -11.45 -20.16 -10.76
C THR A 225 -11.41 -20.68 -9.33
N ASP A 226 -12.50 -21.30 -8.90
CA ASP A 226 -12.55 -22.02 -7.63
C ASP A 226 -11.61 -23.22 -7.70
N LYS A 227 -10.74 -23.37 -6.70
CA LYS A 227 -9.72 -24.44 -6.71
C LYS A 227 -10.29 -25.86 -6.56
N GLU A 228 -11.42 -26.00 -5.86
CA GLU A 228 -12.03 -27.29 -5.58
C GLU A 228 -12.93 -27.74 -6.74
N THR A 229 -13.70 -26.81 -7.30
CA THR A 229 -14.69 -27.14 -8.34
C THR A 229 -14.21 -26.85 -9.76
N TYR A 230 -13.09 -26.14 -9.92
CA TYR A 230 -12.55 -25.64 -11.19
C TYR A 230 -13.54 -24.79 -12.00
N GLN A 231 -14.61 -24.32 -11.37
CA GLN A 231 -15.59 -23.44 -12.01
C GLN A 231 -15.14 -21.97 -11.96
N GLY A 232 -15.36 -21.27 -13.07
CA GLY A 232 -15.16 -19.83 -13.12
C GLY A 232 -16.22 -19.11 -12.29
N LYS A 233 -15.78 -18.21 -11.40
CA LYS A 233 -16.65 -17.33 -10.60
C LYS A 233 -16.39 -15.88 -10.97
N ILE A 234 -17.46 -15.13 -11.18
CA ILE A 234 -17.41 -13.67 -11.39
C ILE A 234 -17.59 -13.01 -10.03
N GLY A 235 -16.66 -12.14 -9.67
CA GLY A 235 -16.70 -11.41 -8.42
C GLY A 235 -15.31 -10.89 -8.05
N THR A 236 -15.25 -9.81 -7.29
CA THR A 236 -13.98 -9.20 -6.88
C THR A 236 -13.40 -9.93 -5.68
N LYS A 237 -12.20 -10.49 -5.86
CA LYS A 237 -11.32 -10.93 -4.75
C LYS A 237 -10.20 -9.91 -4.61
N LEU A 238 -10.04 -9.40 -3.39
CA LEU A 238 -8.97 -8.48 -3.04
C LEU A 238 -8.40 -8.89 -1.69
N TYR A 239 -7.10 -9.22 -1.66
CA TYR A 239 -6.35 -9.49 -0.43
C TYR A 239 -5.13 -8.58 -0.36
N LEU A 240 -4.86 -8.05 0.82
CA LEU A 240 -3.57 -7.47 1.16
C LEU A 240 -2.65 -8.62 1.55
N LEU A 241 -1.68 -8.94 0.69
CA LEU A 241 -0.74 -10.05 0.94
C LEU A 241 0.42 -9.64 1.83
N GLY A 242 0.88 -8.38 1.71
CA GLY A 242 2.01 -7.91 2.50
C GLY A 242 2.49 -6.52 2.14
N ILE A 243 3.67 -6.18 2.66
CA ILE A 243 4.31 -4.88 2.55
C ILE A 243 5.71 -5.04 2.00
N LEU A 244 6.01 -4.41 0.87
CA LEU A 244 7.37 -4.38 0.30
C LEU A 244 8.30 -3.61 1.26
N TYR A 245 9.48 -4.18 1.54
CA TYR A 245 10.46 -3.50 2.40
C TYR A 245 11.86 -3.44 1.82
N ALA A 246 12.24 -4.38 0.96
CA ALA A 246 13.58 -4.45 0.39
C ALA A 246 13.57 -5.08 -1.01
N GLY A 247 14.66 -4.93 -1.73
CA GLY A 247 14.94 -5.62 -2.98
C GLY A 247 16.40 -6.06 -3.02
N PRO A 248 16.72 -7.29 -3.49
CA PRO A 248 18.09 -7.72 -3.65
C PRO A 248 18.79 -6.93 -4.75
N LEU A 249 20.08 -6.67 -4.52
CA LEU A 249 20.94 -5.96 -5.45
C LEU A 249 21.95 -6.93 -6.04
N TYR A 250 22.28 -6.74 -7.30
CA TYR A 250 23.39 -7.41 -7.96
C TYR A 250 24.52 -6.40 -8.20
N THR A 251 25.71 -6.71 -7.70
CA THR A 251 26.89 -5.86 -7.88
C THR A 251 27.54 -6.16 -9.21
N VAL A 252 27.68 -5.14 -10.04
CA VAL A 252 28.36 -5.21 -11.33
C VAL A 252 29.68 -4.45 -11.23
N GLU A 253 30.74 -5.06 -11.73
CA GLU A 253 32.05 -4.46 -11.86
C GLU A 253 32.32 -4.03 -13.29
N GLY A 254 32.91 -2.85 -13.45
CA GLY A 254 33.31 -2.31 -14.73
C GLY A 254 34.67 -1.63 -14.66
N LYS A 255 35.28 -1.40 -15.81
CA LYS A 255 36.52 -0.59 -15.93
C LYS A 255 36.16 0.73 -16.58
N VAL A 256 36.73 1.81 -16.05
CA VAL A 256 36.63 3.12 -16.68
C VAL A 256 37.41 3.12 -17.98
N ILE A 257 36.75 3.37 -19.11
CA ILE A 257 37.41 3.58 -20.39
C ILE A 257 38.06 4.99 -20.34
N LYS A 258 39.35 5.03 -20.53
CA LYS A 258 40.12 6.27 -20.43
C LYS A 258 40.51 6.77 -21.80
N SER A 259 40.53 8.08 -21.94
CA SER A 259 41.02 8.75 -23.13
C SER A 259 42.56 8.81 -23.18
N ASN A 260 43.24 8.61 -22.05
CA ASN A 260 44.69 8.65 -21.96
C ASN A 260 45.25 7.32 -21.43
N PRO A 261 46.08 6.55 -22.19
CA PRO A 261 46.59 5.23 -21.79
C PRO A 261 47.43 5.22 -20.53
N SER A 262 48.08 6.37 -20.18
CA SER A 262 48.99 6.51 -19.01
C SER A 262 48.25 6.70 -17.69
N ASP A 263 46.95 6.92 -17.69
CA ASP A 263 46.20 7.08 -16.44
C ASP A 263 46.03 5.73 -15.70
N PRO A 264 46.05 5.65 -14.35
CA PRO A 264 45.84 4.41 -13.63
C PRO A 264 44.45 3.84 -13.89
N ILE A 265 44.32 2.52 -14.10
CA ILE A 265 43.02 1.85 -14.30
C ILE A 265 42.21 2.01 -13.03
N SER A 266 40.97 2.54 -13.17
CA SER A 266 40.01 2.62 -12.07
C SER A 266 38.91 1.60 -12.28
N ASN A 267 38.62 0.79 -11.27
CA ASN A 267 37.47 -0.07 -11.27
C ASN A 267 36.26 0.72 -10.75
N VAL A 268 35.09 0.43 -11.33
CA VAL A 268 33.81 0.98 -10.89
C VAL A 268 32.95 -0.19 -10.50
N GLN A 269 32.34 -0.10 -9.30
CA GLN A 269 31.31 -1.02 -8.86
C GLN A 269 29.97 -0.28 -8.82
N THR A 270 28.92 -0.90 -9.30
CA THR A 270 27.55 -0.39 -9.19
C THR A 270 26.60 -1.50 -8.81
N ASN A 271 25.57 -1.14 -8.05
CA ASN A 271 24.52 -2.06 -7.64
C ASN A 271 23.29 -1.89 -8.54
N ILE A 272 22.84 -2.99 -9.13
CA ILE A 272 21.65 -3.03 -10.00
C ILE A 272 20.54 -3.79 -9.28
N PRO A 273 19.31 -3.25 -9.18
CA PRO A 273 18.16 -3.99 -8.66
C PRO A 273 17.88 -5.24 -9.48
N MET A 274 17.62 -6.37 -8.81
CA MET A 274 17.31 -7.64 -9.48
C MET A 274 15.84 -7.75 -9.94
N ASN A 275 15.04 -6.69 -9.78
CA ASN A 275 13.59 -6.66 -9.99
C ASN A 275 12.81 -7.64 -9.10
N LEU A 276 13.42 -8.11 -8.02
CA LEU A 276 12.75 -8.87 -6.97
C LEU A 276 12.46 -7.96 -5.77
N GLY A 277 11.38 -8.28 -5.05
CA GLY A 277 11.01 -7.59 -3.83
C GLY A 277 10.77 -8.55 -2.68
N PHE A 278 11.33 -8.26 -1.52
CA PHE A 278 10.98 -8.92 -0.26
C PHE A 278 9.73 -8.27 0.33
N VAL A 279 8.74 -9.08 0.66
CA VAL A 279 7.43 -8.65 1.14
C VAL A 279 7.16 -9.27 2.50
N ILE A 280 7.05 -8.44 3.55
CA ILE A 280 6.59 -8.86 4.88
C ILE A 280 5.12 -9.24 4.77
N LYS A 281 4.72 -10.41 5.28
CA LYS A 281 3.31 -10.87 5.25
C LYS A 281 2.41 -9.88 5.97
N ALA A 282 1.22 -9.64 5.40
CA ALA A 282 0.25 -8.68 5.96
C ALA A 282 -0.24 -9.07 7.36
N SER A 283 -0.19 -10.36 7.74
CA SER A 283 -0.51 -10.83 9.08
C SER A 283 0.34 -10.17 10.18
N GLU A 284 1.56 -9.72 9.87
CA GLU A 284 2.40 -8.98 10.82
C GLU A 284 1.77 -7.62 11.22
N ILE A 285 0.90 -7.03 10.39
CA ILE A 285 0.16 -5.82 10.74
C ILE A 285 -0.73 -6.06 11.98
N LEU A 286 -1.32 -7.25 12.09
CA LEU A 286 -2.27 -7.57 13.15
C LEU A 286 -1.63 -7.54 14.55
N GLU A 287 -0.31 -7.71 14.62
CA GLU A 287 0.44 -7.65 15.87
C GLU A 287 0.39 -6.26 16.53
N PHE A 288 0.25 -5.19 15.74
CA PHE A 288 0.07 -3.84 16.28
C PHE A 288 -1.20 -3.67 17.11
N LYS A 289 -2.26 -4.45 16.82
CA LYS A 289 -3.54 -4.33 17.53
C LYS A 289 -3.38 -4.50 19.05
N LYS A 290 -2.43 -5.33 19.48
CA LYS A 290 -2.13 -5.58 20.90
C LYS A 290 -1.56 -4.35 21.62
N LEU A 291 -1.05 -3.37 20.86
CA LEU A 291 -0.46 -2.13 21.39
C LEU A 291 -1.50 -1.01 21.54
N PHE A 292 -2.64 -1.15 20.89
CA PHE A 292 -3.77 -0.22 21.01
C PHE A 292 -4.72 -0.73 22.10
N LYS A 293 -4.76 -0.02 23.21
CA LYS A 293 -5.63 -0.33 24.36
C LYS A 293 -6.80 0.63 24.41
#